data_2f48e04191345a44bbcdb44c9e9b860f
#
_entry.id   2f48e04191345a44bbcdb44c9e9b860f
#
_cell.length_a   1.000
_cell.length_b   1.000
_cell.length_c   1.000
_cell.angle_alpha   90.00
_cell.angle_beta   90.00
_cell.angle_gamma   90.00
#
_symmetry.space_group_name_H-M   'P 1'
#
loop_
_entity.id
_entity.type
_entity.pdbx_description
1 polymer ?
#
loop_
_entity_poly.entity_id
_entity_poly.type
_entity_poly.pdbx_seq_one_letter_code
_entity_poly.pdbx_strand_id
1 'polypeptide(L)'
;MIVGINCGHTVSGTVGSGAVGFLNESNETRRVGYKVMEYLRAKGVTVVDCTDDYSSTVSENLKKIVDKANAQPLDLFVSIHFNSGGGRGTEVYTYNGEVFKQAELVCENM
;
A
#
# COMPACT_ATOMS: atom_id res chain seq x y z
N MET A 1 -9.42 0.02 16.24
CA MET A 1 -8.20 -0.18 15.41
C MET A 1 -8.12 0.91 14.36
N ILE A 2 -6.97 1.50 14.20
CA ILE A 2 -6.67 2.51 13.20
C ILE A 2 -5.65 1.93 12.22
N VAL A 3 -6.02 1.83 10.95
CA VAL A 3 -5.19 1.21 9.91
C VAL A 3 -4.84 2.24 8.84
N GLY A 4 -3.56 2.41 8.57
CA GLY A 4 -3.06 3.20 7.44
C GLY A 4 -2.93 2.33 6.20
N ILE A 5 -3.45 2.79 5.08
CA ILE A 5 -3.32 2.11 3.78
C ILE A 5 -2.62 3.04 2.81
N ASN A 6 -1.62 2.53 2.15
CA ASN A 6 -0.93 3.20 1.06
C ASN A 6 -1.11 2.40 -0.24
N CYS A 7 -1.66 3.03 -1.26
CA CYS A 7 -1.60 2.51 -2.62
C CYS A 7 -0.24 2.90 -3.18
N GLY A 8 0.64 1.93 -3.39
CA GLY A 8 2.03 2.17 -3.77
C GLY A 8 2.19 3.03 -5.03
N HIS A 9 3.29 3.75 -5.07
CA HIS A 9 3.67 4.66 -6.14
C HIS A 9 2.77 5.90 -6.29
N THR A 10 3.19 6.85 -7.11
CA THR A 10 2.38 7.99 -7.55
C THR A 10 1.43 7.55 -8.68
N VAL A 11 0.55 8.44 -9.15
CA VAL A 11 -0.35 8.11 -10.26
C VAL A 11 0.42 7.81 -11.54
N SER A 12 -0.18 7.01 -12.41
CA SER A 12 0.41 6.63 -13.70
C SER A 12 0.82 7.85 -14.53
N GLY A 13 2.01 7.74 -15.11
CA GLY A 13 2.56 8.81 -15.97
C GLY A 13 3.31 9.91 -15.21
N THR A 14 3.41 9.82 -13.89
CA THR A 14 4.17 10.77 -13.08
C THR A 14 5.46 10.15 -12.53
N VAL A 15 6.32 10.99 -11.93
CA VAL A 15 7.56 10.52 -11.31
C VAL A 15 7.23 9.52 -10.19
N GLY A 16 7.89 8.36 -10.21
CA GLY A 16 7.69 7.32 -9.21
C GLY A 16 6.45 6.47 -9.40
N SER A 17 5.85 6.49 -10.59
CA SER A 17 4.60 5.78 -10.88
C SER A 17 4.70 4.23 -10.91
N GLY A 18 5.88 3.69 -10.70
CA GLY A 18 6.08 2.25 -10.64
C GLY A 18 6.18 1.56 -12.00
N ALA A 19 6.13 0.24 -11.99
CA ALA A 19 6.30 -0.58 -13.18
C ALA A 19 5.09 -0.48 -14.12
N VAL A 20 5.36 -0.46 -15.41
CA VAL A 20 4.37 -0.55 -16.48
C VAL A 20 4.75 -1.72 -17.39
N GLY A 21 3.81 -2.62 -17.59
CA GLY A 21 3.98 -3.77 -18.45
C GLY A 21 2.60 -4.24 -18.90
N PHE A 22 2.30 -5.52 -18.71
CA PHE A 22 0.95 -6.04 -18.94
C PHE A 22 -0.09 -5.34 -18.03
N LEU A 23 0.31 -5.05 -16.78
CA LEU A 23 -0.48 -4.24 -15.84
C LEU A 23 0.27 -2.94 -15.54
N ASN A 24 -0.49 -1.88 -15.25
CA ASN A 24 0.04 -0.63 -14.74
C ASN A 24 -0.04 -0.69 -13.21
N GLU A 25 1.11 -0.77 -12.53
CA GLU A 25 1.16 -0.96 -11.08
C GLU A 25 0.40 0.12 -10.32
N SER A 26 0.60 1.39 -10.66
CA SER A 26 -0.09 2.50 -9.97
C SER A 26 -1.60 2.42 -10.07
N ASN A 27 -2.14 2.02 -11.21
CA ASN A 27 -3.57 1.85 -11.40
C ASN A 27 -4.09 0.67 -10.57
N GLU A 28 -3.36 -0.43 -10.56
CA GLU A 28 -3.76 -1.64 -9.84
C GLU A 28 -3.67 -1.46 -8.32
N THR A 29 -2.64 -0.77 -7.80
CA THR A 29 -2.54 -0.51 -6.36
C THR A 29 -3.72 0.34 -5.88
N ARG A 30 -4.19 1.26 -6.69
CA ARG A 30 -5.35 2.11 -6.36
C ARG A 30 -6.65 1.35 -6.46
N ARG A 31 -6.81 0.54 -7.50
CA ARG A 31 -8.01 -0.29 -7.67
C ARG A 31 -8.21 -1.23 -6.48
N VAL A 32 -7.15 -1.90 -6.05
CA VAL A 32 -7.20 -2.81 -4.90
C VAL A 32 -7.24 -2.03 -3.58
N GLY A 33 -6.38 -1.04 -3.41
CA GLY A 33 -6.25 -0.28 -2.17
C GLY A 33 -7.52 0.44 -1.76
N TYR A 34 -8.19 1.11 -2.68
CA TYR A 34 -9.46 1.79 -2.37
C TYR A 34 -10.57 0.80 -2.03
N LYS A 35 -10.56 -0.38 -2.63
CA LYS A 35 -11.49 -1.45 -2.28
C LYS A 35 -11.23 -1.99 -0.86
N VAL A 36 -9.97 -2.18 -0.51
CA VAL A 36 -9.56 -2.58 0.85
C VAL A 36 -10.02 -1.54 1.87
N MET A 37 -9.79 -0.24 1.60
CA MET A 37 -10.23 0.84 2.48
C MET A 37 -11.75 0.82 2.67
N GLU A 38 -12.51 0.64 1.59
CA GLU A 38 -13.97 0.54 1.62
C GLU A 38 -14.45 -0.61 2.51
N TYR A 39 -13.89 -1.80 2.33
CA TYR A 39 -14.22 -2.97 3.14
C TYR A 39 -13.89 -2.79 4.61
N LEU A 40 -12.74 -2.23 4.92
CA LEU A 40 -12.34 -1.99 6.30
C LEU A 40 -13.27 -0.98 6.98
N ARG A 41 -13.60 0.11 6.30
CA ARG A 41 -14.55 1.11 6.83
C ARG A 41 -15.92 0.52 7.06
N ALA A 42 -16.40 -0.32 6.15
CA ALA A 42 -17.70 -1.01 6.30
C ALA A 42 -17.72 -1.95 7.51
N LYS A 43 -16.57 -2.42 7.97
CA LYS A 43 -16.42 -3.25 9.18
C LYS A 43 -16.18 -2.43 10.45
N GLY A 44 -16.23 -1.12 10.38
CA GLY A 44 -16.05 -0.24 11.53
C GLY A 44 -14.59 0.08 11.86
N VAL A 45 -13.64 -0.27 10.99
CA VAL A 45 -12.24 0.07 11.14
C VAL A 45 -12.00 1.52 10.71
N THR A 46 -11.27 2.28 11.52
CA THR A 46 -10.82 3.61 11.13
C THR A 46 -9.66 3.48 10.15
N VAL A 47 -9.84 4.01 8.95
CA VAL A 47 -8.84 3.92 7.88
C VAL A 47 -8.27 5.29 7.57
N VAL A 48 -6.94 5.37 7.54
CA VAL A 48 -6.18 6.56 7.10
C VAL A 48 -5.61 6.26 5.72
N ASP A 49 -5.98 7.08 4.74
CA ASP A 49 -5.40 7.00 3.41
C ASP A 49 -4.03 7.70 3.42
N CYS A 50 -2.97 6.92 3.37
CA CYS A 50 -1.59 7.41 3.35
C CYS A 50 -1.02 7.53 1.93
N THR A 51 -1.85 7.35 0.91
CA THR A 51 -1.45 7.41 -0.49
C THR A 51 -1.00 8.82 -0.88
N ASP A 52 0.06 8.91 -1.67
CA ASP A 52 0.49 10.13 -2.34
C ASP A 52 0.39 9.95 -3.85
N ASP A 53 -0.38 10.78 -4.50
CA ASP A 53 -0.62 10.71 -5.94
C ASP A 53 0.43 11.47 -6.75
N TYR A 54 0.97 12.54 -6.21
CA TYR A 54 1.86 13.45 -6.93
C TYR A 54 3.05 13.87 -6.08
N SER A 55 4.24 13.66 -6.60
CA SER A 55 5.49 14.14 -6.02
C SER A 55 6.50 14.41 -7.12
N SER A 56 7.44 15.32 -6.87
CA SER A 56 8.48 15.69 -7.82
C SER A 56 9.61 14.65 -7.88
N THR A 57 9.80 13.88 -6.80
CA THR A 57 10.82 12.83 -6.70
C THR A 57 10.27 11.62 -5.96
N VAL A 58 10.93 10.47 -6.13
CA VAL A 58 10.61 9.25 -5.36
C VAL A 58 10.81 9.48 -3.86
N SER A 59 11.87 10.20 -3.50
CA SER A 59 12.18 10.55 -2.11
C SER A 59 11.06 11.38 -1.46
N GLU A 60 10.54 12.37 -2.18
CA GLU A 60 9.40 13.19 -1.74
C GLU A 60 8.13 12.34 -1.58
N ASN A 61 7.87 11.44 -2.52
CA ASN A 61 6.75 10.50 -2.45
C ASN A 61 6.79 9.68 -1.17
N LEU A 62 7.94 9.05 -0.89
CA LEU A 62 8.11 8.24 0.32
C LEU A 62 7.96 9.07 1.59
N LYS A 63 8.52 10.29 1.61
CA LYS A 63 8.40 11.18 2.76
C LYS A 63 6.94 11.55 3.05
N LYS A 64 6.16 11.87 2.02
CA LYS A 64 4.75 12.22 2.18
C LYS A 64 3.93 11.05 2.74
N ILE A 65 4.20 9.83 2.27
CA ILE A 65 3.56 8.61 2.78
C ILE A 65 3.87 8.43 4.27
N VAL A 66 5.15 8.55 4.64
CA VAL A 66 5.59 8.43 6.03
C VAL A 66 4.98 9.52 6.91
N ASP A 67 4.94 10.76 6.44
CA ASP A 67 4.34 11.88 7.18
C ASP A 67 2.85 11.65 7.43
N LYS A 68 2.11 11.15 6.44
CA LYS A 68 0.70 10.80 6.60
C LYS A 68 0.49 9.65 7.60
N ALA A 69 1.35 8.63 7.54
CA ALA A 69 1.29 7.50 8.47
C ALA A 69 1.61 7.92 9.91
N ASN A 70 2.55 8.85 10.08
CA ASN A 70 2.98 9.31 11.40
C ASN A 70 2.13 10.45 11.99
N ALA A 71 1.19 11.01 11.21
CA ALA A 71 0.32 12.09 11.67
C ALA A 71 -0.63 11.66 12.80
N GLN A 72 -0.85 10.37 12.97
CA GLN A 72 -1.67 9.81 14.03
C GLN A 72 -1.19 8.39 14.41
N PRO A 73 -1.55 7.91 15.62
CA PRO A 73 -1.10 6.58 16.07
C PRO A 73 -1.84 5.48 15.30
N LEU A 74 -1.16 4.84 14.36
CA LEU A 74 -1.69 3.69 13.65
C LEU A 74 -1.43 2.40 14.41
N ASP A 75 -2.40 1.50 14.41
CA ASP A 75 -2.21 0.13 14.92
C ASP A 75 -1.53 -0.76 13.85
N LEU A 76 -1.78 -0.46 12.59
CA LEU A 76 -1.20 -1.19 11.47
C LEU A 76 -1.05 -0.24 10.27
N PHE A 77 0.05 -0.40 9.54
CA PHE A 77 0.26 0.25 8.25
C PHE A 77 0.48 -0.80 7.17
N VAL A 78 -0.23 -0.68 6.06
CA VAL A 78 -0.12 -1.60 4.92
C VAL A 78 0.13 -0.81 3.65
N SER A 79 1.19 -1.17 2.94
CA SER A 79 1.48 -0.65 1.61
C SER A 79 1.23 -1.73 0.56
N ILE A 80 0.46 -1.40 -0.46
CA ILE A 80 0.04 -2.33 -1.50
C ILE A 80 0.85 -2.08 -2.76
N HIS A 81 1.49 -3.12 -3.27
CA HIS A 81 2.29 -3.10 -4.48
C HIS A 81 1.97 -4.28 -5.38
N PHE A 82 2.33 -4.18 -6.65
CA PHE A 82 2.31 -5.27 -7.60
C PHE A 82 3.71 -5.43 -8.17
N ASN A 83 4.30 -6.60 -7.99
CA ASN A 83 5.66 -6.86 -8.46
C ASN A 83 5.69 -7.22 -9.94
N SER A 84 6.75 -6.80 -10.62
CA SER A 84 7.08 -7.25 -11.97
C SER A 84 8.00 -8.49 -11.90
N GLY A 85 7.98 -9.30 -12.93
CA GLY A 85 8.83 -10.49 -13.04
C GLY A 85 8.05 -11.78 -13.20
N GLY A 86 8.73 -12.91 -13.17
CA GLY A 86 8.15 -14.24 -13.43
C GLY A 86 7.52 -14.93 -12.21
N GLY A 87 7.51 -14.30 -11.05
CA GLY A 87 6.96 -14.86 -9.84
C GLY A 87 5.43 -14.89 -9.86
N ARG A 88 4.86 -15.83 -9.10
CA ARG A 88 3.41 -15.97 -8.92
C ARG A 88 3.05 -15.99 -7.44
N GLY A 89 1.85 -15.52 -7.12
CA GLY A 89 1.31 -15.52 -5.78
C GLY A 89 1.51 -14.21 -5.05
N THR A 90 1.10 -14.21 -3.80
CA THR A 90 1.14 -13.04 -2.93
C THR A 90 2.29 -13.16 -1.94
N GLU A 91 3.02 -12.08 -1.78
CA GLU A 91 4.10 -11.94 -0.81
C GLU A 91 3.75 -10.85 0.18
N VAL A 92 4.09 -11.04 1.45
CA VAL A 92 3.98 -10.01 2.47
C VAL A 92 5.35 -9.77 3.07
N TYR A 93 5.83 -8.55 2.98
CA TYR A 93 7.09 -8.11 3.57
C TYR A 93 6.83 -7.41 4.88
N THR A 94 7.62 -7.74 5.89
CA THR A 94 7.59 -7.09 7.19
C THR A 94 8.96 -6.53 7.54
N TYR A 95 9.01 -5.60 8.50
CA TYR A 95 10.27 -5.05 8.94
C TYR A 95 11.19 -6.16 9.49
N ASN A 96 12.42 -6.22 8.99
CA ASN A 96 13.40 -7.28 9.33
C ASN A 96 12.90 -8.72 9.14
N GLY A 97 11.86 -8.95 8.32
CA GLY A 97 11.30 -10.28 8.13
C GLY A 97 10.59 -10.85 9.35
N GLU A 98 10.23 -10.03 10.32
CA GLU A 98 9.48 -10.49 11.51
C GLU A 98 8.11 -11.02 11.13
N VAL A 99 7.75 -12.17 11.66
CA VAL A 99 6.43 -12.77 11.44
C VAL A 99 5.47 -12.28 12.51
N PHE A 100 4.35 -11.72 12.09
CA PHE A 100 3.26 -11.34 12.98
C PHE A 100 1.91 -11.75 12.40
N LYS A 101 0.92 -11.89 13.26
CA LYS A 101 -0.36 -12.52 12.93
C LYS A 101 -1.08 -11.92 11.72
N GLN A 102 -1.11 -10.59 11.61
CA GLN A 102 -1.77 -9.92 10.50
C GLN A 102 -1.12 -10.23 9.16
N ALA A 103 0.22 -10.29 9.12
CA ALA A 103 0.96 -10.63 7.91
C ALA A 103 0.68 -12.07 7.47
N GLU A 104 0.69 -13.01 8.42
CA GLU A 104 0.35 -14.41 8.14
C GLU A 104 -1.06 -14.55 7.59
N LEU A 105 -2.05 -13.89 8.21
CA LEU A 105 -3.44 -13.93 7.79
C LEU A 105 -3.64 -13.39 6.37
N VAL A 106 -2.93 -12.33 5.99
CA VAL A 106 -2.97 -11.82 4.62
C VAL A 106 -2.45 -12.86 3.63
N CYS A 107 -1.29 -13.46 3.91
CA CYS A 107 -0.73 -14.51 3.05
C CYS A 107 -1.64 -15.72 2.91
N GLU A 108 -2.26 -16.17 4.01
CA GLU A 108 -3.14 -17.35 4.01
C GLU A 108 -4.44 -17.13 3.26
N ASN A 109 -4.93 -15.90 3.17
CA ASN A 109 -6.25 -15.58 2.60
C ASN A 109 -6.21 -14.94 1.20
N MET A 110 -5.02 -14.84 0.62
CA MET A 110 -4.86 -14.25 -0.73
C MET A 110 -4.73 -15.30 -1.84
#